data_5477235c45f9543258e3b0fc30ce13d9
#
_entry.id   5477235c45f9543258e3b0fc30ce13d9
#
_cell.length_a   1.000
_cell.length_b   1.000
_cell.length_c   1.000
_cell.angle_alpha   90.00
_cell.angle_beta   90.00
_cell.angle_gamma   90.00
#
_symmetry.space_group_name_H-M   'P 1'
#
loop_
_entity.id
_entity.type
_entity.pdbx_description
1 polymer ?
#
loop_
_entity_poly.entity_id
_entity_poly.type
_entity_poly.pdbx_seq_one_letter_code
_entity_poly.pdbx_strand_id
1 'polypeptide(L)'
;MSTIFIASQNVQLTDRLTALLLEAGHEVLGVSASGNETIRRCRQLVPDLVVLSQRLQDMSGLATAEILQDVSQCIVLLDRAGMESAPKSTGSVYLEMPISPELLLHTITVLSQVQTKVHRLSNRIMSLESMLKESKTILRAKEKLMAMYQTDENEAHAFLRKVAMNNHVKLAEAAQIVLDQLQE
;
A
#
# COMPACT_ATOMS: atom_id res chain seq x y z
N MET A 1 9.75 -12.86 3.30
CA MET A 1 10.87 -11.91 3.27
C MET A 1 10.28 -10.53 3.24
N SER A 2 10.63 -9.66 4.16
CA SER A 2 10.10 -8.29 4.26
C SER A 2 11.26 -7.33 4.36
N THR A 3 11.08 -6.13 3.83
CA THR A 3 12.03 -5.03 3.92
C THR A 3 11.74 -4.22 5.18
N ILE A 4 12.77 -3.99 6.00
CA ILE A 4 12.60 -3.38 7.33
C ILE A 4 13.56 -2.20 7.47
N PHE A 5 13.07 -1.12 8.06
CA PHE A 5 13.88 0.02 8.50
C PHE A 5 13.89 0.10 10.02
N ILE A 6 15.03 0.41 10.63
CA ILE A 6 15.17 0.47 12.09
C ILE A 6 15.51 1.91 12.50
N ALA A 7 14.78 2.44 13.50
CA ALA A 7 15.09 3.73 14.08
C ALA A 7 15.26 3.65 15.59
N SER A 8 16.48 3.91 16.05
CA SER A 8 16.84 3.90 17.48
C SER A 8 18.10 4.70 17.75
N GLN A 9 18.15 5.40 18.88
CA GLN A 9 19.37 6.04 19.40
C GLN A 9 20.34 5.02 20.01
N ASN A 10 19.84 3.85 20.41
CA ASN A 10 20.63 2.84 21.09
C ASN A 10 21.31 1.94 20.04
N VAL A 11 22.60 2.17 19.81
CA VAL A 11 23.41 1.41 18.85
C VAL A 11 23.41 -0.07 19.14
N GLN A 12 23.54 -0.48 20.41
CA GLN A 12 23.53 -1.92 20.79
C GLN A 12 22.18 -2.58 20.46
N LEU A 13 21.07 -1.87 20.65
CA LEU A 13 19.73 -2.36 20.27
C LEU A 13 19.63 -2.47 18.76
N THR A 14 20.10 -1.47 18.02
CA THR A 14 20.11 -1.46 16.55
C THR A 14 20.90 -2.64 15.99
N ASP A 15 22.10 -2.90 16.51
CA ASP A 15 22.94 -4.01 16.07
C ASP A 15 22.28 -5.37 16.33
N ARG A 16 21.70 -5.54 17.52
CA ARG A 16 20.97 -6.77 17.88
C ARG A 16 19.75 -6.99 17.01
N LEU A 17 18.96 -5.94 16.76
CA LEU A 17 17.78 -6.03 15.89
C LEU A 17 18.19 -6.35 14.47
N THR A 18 19.25 -5.69 13.95
CA THR A 18 19.75 -5.93 12.60
C THR A 18 20.21 -7.38 12.44
N ALA A 19 21.03 -7.89 13.36
CA ALA A 19 21.49 -9.29 13.32
C ALA A 19 20.31 -10.28 13.35
N LEU A 20 19.37 -10.08 14.29
CA LEU A 20 18.18 -10.92 14.44
C LEU A 20 17.32 -10.95 13.16
N LEU A 21 17.10 -9.79 12.54
CA LEU A 21 16.26 -9.68 11.35
C LEU A 21 16.92 -10.29 10.13
N LEU A 22 18.23 -10.10 9.94
CA LEU A 22 19.00 -10.73 8.87
C LEU A 22 19.04 -12.24 9.02
N GLU A 23 19.25 -12.76 10.23
CA GLU A 23 19.24 -14.21 10.52
C GLU A 23 17.86 -14.84 10.24
N ALA A 24 16.79 -14.09 10.49
CA ALA A 24 15.42 -14.52 10.17
C ALA A 24 15.03 -14.36 8.69
N GLY A 25 15.97 -13.93 7.82
CA GLY A 25 15.75 -13.82 6.37
C GLY A 25 15.00 -12.57 5.93
N HIS A 26 14.97 -11.52 6.76
CA HIS A 26 14.48 -10.20 6.40
C HIS A 26 15.60 -9.32 5.84
N GLU A 27 15.25 -8.30 5.07
CA GLU A 27 16.19 -7.31 4.55
C GLU A 27 16.10 -6.02 5.38
N VAL A 28 17.24 -5.55 5.89
CA VAL A 28 17.32 -4.27 6.61
C VAL A 28 17.79 -3.19 5.65
N LEU A 29 16.89 -2.32 5.20
CA LEU A 29 17.15 -1.25 4.23
C LEU A 29 17.97 -0.11 4.81
N GLY A 30 18.02 0.01 6.12
CA GLY A 30 18.82 1.00 6.79
C GLY A 30 18.45 1.20 8.25
N VAL A 31 19.30 2.01 8.90
CA VAL A 31 19.16 2.40 10.30
C VAL A 31 19.28 3.91 10.44
N SER A 32 18.62 4.49 11.43
CA SER A 32 18.76 5.91 11.78
C SER A 32 18.53 6.12 13.28
N ALA A 33 19.13 7.16 13.85
CA ALA A 33 18.86 7.61 15.21
C ALA A 33 17.87 8.77 15.27
N SER A 34 17.56 9.40 14.14
CA SER A 34 16.69 10.57 14.00
C SER A 34 15.34 10.19 13.38
N GLY A 35 14.26 10.72 13.93
CA GLY A 35 12.91 10.53 13.38
C GLY A 35 12.72 11.24 12.04
N ASN A 36 13.23 12.47 11.90
CA ASN A 36 13.16 13.20 10.62
C ASN A 36 13.91 12.49 9.48
N GLU A 37 15.10 11.97 9.78
CA GLU A 37 15.84 11.17 8.80
C GLU A 37 15.09 9.88 8.46
N THR A 38 14.55 9.21 9.46
CA THR A 38 13.73 8.00 9.27
C THR A 38 12.56 8.28 8.34
N ILE A 39 11.79 9.35 8.58
CA ILE A 39 10.65 9.74 7.73
C ILE A 39 11.12 10.00 6.29
N ARG A 40 12.18 10.77 6.12
CA ARG A 40 12.72 11.07 4.79
C ARG A 40 13.13 9.82 4.03
N ARG A 41 13.88 8.92 4.69
CA ARG A 41 14.38 7.67 4.07
C ARG A 41 13.26 6.68 3.81
N CYS A 42 12.31 6.52 4.74
CA CYS A 42 11.18 5.62 4.55
C CYS A 42 10.26 6.05 3.39
N ARG A 43 10.08 7.36 3.16
CA ARG A 43 9.35 7.84 1.98
C ARG A 43 10.05 7.55 0.66
N GLN A 44 11.38 7.43 0.65
CA GLN A 44 12.16 7.08 -0.54
C GLN A 44 12.27 5.58 -0.76
N LEU A 45 12.47 4.82 0.31
CA LEU A 45 12.73 3.38 0.27
C LEU A 45 11.45 2.54 0.35
N VAL A 46 10.38 3.11 0.89
CA VAL A 46 9.07 2.48 1.11
C VAL A 46 9.21 1.08 1.73
N PRO A 47 9.83 0.95 2.94
CA PRO A 47 9.96 -0.35 3.60
C PRO A 47 8.60 -0.93 3.97
N ASP A 48 8.49 -2.26 3.99
CA ASP A 48 7.28 -2.95 4.44
C ASP A 48 6.98 -2.64 5.91
N LEU A 49 8.02 -2.58 6.74
CA LEU A 49 7.93 -2.39 8.18
C LEU A 49 8.99 -1.41 8.68
N VAL A 50 8.63 -0.63 9.70
CA VAL A 50 9.56 0.24 10.42
C VAL A 50 9.54 -0.12 11.90
N VAL A 51 10.69 -0.46 12.46
CA VAL A 51 10.86 -0.70 13.90
C VAL A 51 11.41 0.55 14.54
N LEU A 52 10.66 1.13 15.47
CA LEU A 52 10.95 2.42 16.10
C LEU A 52 11.17 2.24 17.61
N SER A 53 12.23 2.80 18.14
CA SER A 53 12.36 2.99 19.58
C SER A 53 11.48 4.15 20.06
N GLN A 54 11.05 4.11 21.32
CA GLN A 54 10.22 5.14 21.93
C GLN A 54 10.82 6.54 21.79
N ARG A 55 12.13 6.66 21.95
CA ARG A 55 12.87 7.93 21.84
C ARG A 55 13.84 7.90 20.68
N LEU A 56 13.79 8.93 19.87
CA LEU A 56 14.76 9.24 18.83
C LEU A 56 15.43 10.59 19.15
N GLN A 57 16.45 10.97 18.39
CA GLN A 57 17.25 12.17 18.70
C GLN A 57 16.43 13.47 18.69
N ASP A 58 15.47 13.56 17.81
CA ASP A 58 14.75 14.80 17.46
C ASP A 58 13.25 14.73 17.70
N MET A 59 12.68 13.53 17.87
CA MET A 59 11.26 13.35 18.16
C MET A 59 10.98 11.99 18.83
N SER A 60 9.73 11.73 19.20
CA SER A 60 9.34 10.42 19.72
C SER A 60 9.09 9.41 18.60
N GLY A 61 9.31 8.12 18.89
CA GLY A 61 8.96 7.03 17.98
C GLY A 61 7.46 7.00 17.66
N LEU A 62 6.61 7.38 18.62
CA LEU A 62 5.15 7.49 18.41
C LEU A 62 4.80 8.55 17.37
N ALA A 63 5.38 9.75 17.48
CA ALA A 63 5.16 10.82 16.50
C ALA A 63 5.70 10.44 15.10
N THR A 64 6.86 9.75 15.07
CA THR A 64 7.41 9.24 13.81
C THR A 64 6.48 8.21 13.17
N ALA A 65 5.93 7.29 13.97
CA ALA A 65 5.00 6.26 13.50
C ALA A 65 3.70 6.85 12.96
N GLU A 66 3.17 7.89 13.60
CA GLU A 66 1.96 8.60 13.15
C GLU A 66 2.16 9.22 11.76
N ILE A 67 3.34 9.82 11.51
CA ILE A 67 3.66 10.42 10.21
C ILE A 67 3.89 9.35 9.13
N LEU A 68 4.35 8.16 9.50
CA LEU A 68 4.66 7.06 8.58
C LEU A 68 3.49 6.09 8.33
N GLN A 69 2.36 6.23 9.01
CA GLN A 69 1.24 5.30 8.92
C GLN A 69 0.71 5.07 7.50
N ASP A 70 0.82 6.07 6.61
CA ASP A 70 0.40 5.97 5.22
C ASP A 70 1.47 5.40 4.29
N VAL A 71 2.70 5.22 4.79
CA VAL A 71 3.87 4.79 4.01
C VAL A 71 4.26 3.35 4.34
N SER A 72 4.31 3.03 5.62
CA SER A 72 4.83 1.75 6.13
C SER A 72 4.13 1.34 7.41
N GLN A 73 4.05 0.04 7.66
CA GLN A 73 3.58 -0.46 8.94
C GLN A 73 4.62 -0.22 10.03
N CYS A 74 4.24 0.38 11.15
CA CYS A 74 5.16 0.71 12.23
C CYS A 74 4.99 -0.22 13.43
N ILE A 75 6.14 -0.68 13.98
CA ILE A 75 6.26 -1.33 15.28
C ILE A 75 7.02 -0.38 16.19
N VAL A 76 6.40 0.08 17.27
CA VAL A 76 7.05 0.97 18.23
C VAL A 76 7.38 0.20 19.51
N LEU A 77 8.65 0.20 19.88
CA LEU A 77 9.15 -0.42 21.10
C LEU A 77 9.06 0.60 22.23
N LEU A 78 8.23 0.33 23.23
CA LEU A 78 7.90 1.23 24.33
C LEU A 78 8.33 0.63 25.66
N ASP A 79 8.66 1.48 26.62
CA ASP A 79 8.70 1.08 28.02
C ASP A 79 7.27 0.98 28.58
N ARG A 80 7.13 0.51 29.82
CA ARG A 80 5.83 0.31 30.47
C ARG A 80 5.02 1.61 30.55
N ALA A 81 5.66 2.74 30.84
CA ALA A 81 5.00 4.02 30.92
C ALA A 81 4.52 4.51 29.53
N GLY A 82 5.33 4.24 28.49
CA GLY A 82 4.96 4.48 27.10
C GLY A 82 3.78 3.64 26.64
N MET A 83 3.70 2.39 27.06
CA MET A 83 2.55 1.50 26.77
C MET A 83 1.24 2.01 27.39
N GLU A 84 1.27 2.53 28.63
CA GLU A 84 0.09 3.09 29.29
C GLU A 84 -0.45 4.35 28.59
N SER A 85 0.44 5.11 27.97
CA SER A 85 0.13 6.37 27.24
C SER A 85 -0.01 6.20 25.73
N ALA A 86 0.19 5.00 25.20
CA ALA A 86 0.11 4.76 23.75
C ALA A 86 -1.31 4.96 23.21
N PRO A 87 -1.47 5.59 22.05
CA PRO A 87 -2.78 5.80 21.45
C PRO A 87 -3.42 4.45 21.05
N LYS A 88 -4.68 4.24 21.41
CA LYS A 88 -5.40 2.98 21.13
C LYS A 88 -5.89 2.82 19.68
N SER A 89 -5.80 3.87 18.87
CA SER A 89 -6.42 3.94 17.54
C SER A 89 -5.45 4.30 16.40
N THR A 90 -4.16 4.01 16.56
CA THR A 90 -3.20 4.21 15.47
C THR A 90 -2.98 2.92 14.70
N GLY A 91 -2.67 3.03 13.41
CA GLY A 91 -2.30 1.88 12.57
C GLY A 91 -0.98 1.21 12.93
N SER A 92 -0.38 1.56 14.07
CA SER A 92 0.91 1.06 14.54
C SER A 92 0.74 -0.02 15.60
N VAL A 93 1.70 -0.93 15.70
CA VAL A 93 1.77 -1.97 16.74
C VAL A 93 2.75 -1.53 17.81
N TYR A 94 2.35 -1.67 19.07
CA TYR A 94 3.17 -1.32 20.23
C TYR A 94 3.64 -2.59 20.94
N LEU A 95 4.93 -2.66 21.24
CA LEU A 95 5.53 -3.76 21.96
C LEU A 95 6.30 -3.25 23.19
N GLU A 96 6.04 -3.86 24.35
CA GLU A 96 6.69 -3.49 25.60
C GLU A 96 8.12 -4.04 25.68
N MET A 97 9.05 -3.21 26.11
CA MET A 97 10.44 -3.58 26.36
C MET A 97 10.63 -4.03 27.83
N PRO A 98 11.45 -5.06 28.09
CA PRO A 98 12.30 -5.81 27.14
C PRO A 98 11.49 -6.82 26.32
N ILE A 99 11.73 -6.85 25.00
CA ILE A 99 11.04 -7.76 24.08
C ILE A 99 11.87 -9.03 23.83
N SER A 100 11.20 -10.19 23.76
CA SER A 100 11.85 -11.41 23.31
C SER A 100 12.01 -11.42 21.77
N PRO A 101 13.10 -12.00 21.24
CA PRO A 101 13.30 -12.15 19.81
C PRO A 101 12.13 -12.85 19.10
N GLU A 102 11.60 -13.90 19.73
CA GLU A 102 10.49 -14.69 19.18
C GLU A 102 9.22 -13.85 19.02
N LEU A 103 8.90 -13.01 20.02
CA LEU A 103 7.71 -12.14 19.96
C LEU A 103 7.84 -11.10 18.86
N LEU A 104 9.03 -10.50 18.72
CA LEU A 104 9.27 -9.53 17.64
C LEU A 104 9.13 -10.18 16.26
N LEU A 105 9.79 -11.32 16.03
CA LEU A 105 9.74 -12.03 14.76
C LEU A 105 8.32 -12.53 14.44
N HIS A 106 7.60 -13.02 15.45
CA HIS A 106 6.20 -13.42 15.28
C HIS A 106 5.32 -12.24 14.87
N THR A 107 5.49 -11.10 15.54
CA THR A 107 4.76 -9.87 15.22
C THR A 107 5.04 -9.40 13.77
N ILE A 108 6.30 -9.39 13.36
CA ILE A 108 6.71 -9.05 11.99
C ILE A 108 6.06 -10.01 10.98
N THR A 109 6.07 -11.30 11.27
CA THR A 109 5.46 -12.32 10.39
C THR A 109 3.97 -12.07 10.22
N VAL A 110 3.24 -11.85 11.30
CA VAL A 110 1.79 -11.57 11.27
C VAL A 110 1.49 -10.30 10.49
N LEU A 111 2.22 -9.22 10.74
CA LEU A 111 2.04 -7.95 10.02
C LEU A 111 2.32 -8.09 8.53
N SER A 112 3.38 -8.78 8.16
CA SER A 112 3.73 -9.04 6.75
C SER A 112 2.63 -9.84 6.02
N GLN A 113 2.02 -10.82 6.70
CA GLN A 113 0.90 -11.58 6.13
C GLN A 113 -0.35 -10.72 5.96
N VAL A 114 -0.64 -9.84 6.93
CA VAL A 114 -1.77 -8.91 6.84
C VAL A 114 -1.57 -7.94 5.68
N GLN A 115 -0.38 -7.34 5.54
CA GLN A 115 -0.06 -6.44 4.43
C GLN A 115 -0.21 -7.11 3.07
N THR A 116 0.30 -8.33 2.91
CA THR A 116 0.15 -9.09 1.67
C THR A 116 -1.32 -9.27 1.30
N LYS A 117 -2.18 -9.56 2.29
CA LYS A 117 -3.63 -9.69 2.07
C LYS A 117 -4.28 -8.35 1.70
N VAL A 118 -3.92 -7.27 2.38
CA VAL A 118 -4.42 -5.92 2.09
C VAL A 118 -4.04 -5.50 0.68
N HIS A 119 -2.78 -5.64 0.29
CA HIS A 119 -2.33 -5.36 -1.08
C HIS A 119 -3.08 -6.16 -2.14
N ARG A 120 -3.29 -7.46 -1.89
CA ARG A 120 -4.05 -8.31 -2.81
C ARG A 120 -5.49 -7.84 -2.95
N LEU A 121 -6.14 -7.45 -1.85
CA LEU A 121 -7.51 -6.92 -1.87
C LEU A 121 -7.58 -5.57 -2.59
N SER A 122 -6.66 -4.65 -2.32
CA SER A 122 -6.58 -3.35 -2.98
C SER A 122 -6.41 -3.50 -4.50
N ASN A 123 -5.49 -4.37 -4.94
CA ASN A 123 -5.31 -4.67 -6.37
C ASN A 123 -6.58 -5.27 -6.99
N ARG A 124 -7.31 -6.11 -6.26
CA ARG A 124 -8.58 -6.67 -6.72
C ARG A 124 -9.66 -5.61 -6.85
N ILE A 125 -9.75 -4.69 -5.90
CA ILE A 125 -10.68 -3.55 -5.95
C ILE A 125 -10.38 -2.68 -7.17
N MET A 126 -9.12 -2.27 -7.38
CA MET A 126 -8.72 -1.47 -8.55
C MET A 126 -9.06 -2.16 -9.87
N SER A 127 -8.84 -3.48 -9.96
CA SER A 127 -9.20 -4.27 -11.14
C SER A 127 -10.71 -4.28 -11.39
N LEU A 128 -11.52 -4.45 -10.34
CA LEU A 128 -12.98 -4.45 -10.44
C LEU A 128 -13.53 -3.06 -10.81
N GLU A 129 -12.97 -2.01 -10.25
CA GLU A 129 -13.33 -0.62 -10.60
C GLU A 129 -13.02 -0.31 -12.06
N SER A 130 -11.86 -0.75 -12.56
CA SER A 130 -11.50 -0.62 -13.98
C SER A 130 -12.49 -1.36 -14.88
N MET A 131 -12.79 -2.62 -14.56
CA MET A 131 -13.77 -3.42 -15.32
C MET A 131 -15.17 -2.77 -15.32
N LEU A 132 -15.59 -2.23 -14.17
CA LEU A 132 -16.87 -1.53 -14.06
C LEU A 132 -16.91 -0.25 -14.91
N LYS A 133 -15.82 0.53 -14.91
CA LYS A 133 -15.69 1.72 -15.74
C LYS A 133 -15.73 1.36 -17.23
N GLU A 134 -14.99 0.34 -17.64
CA GLU A 134 -14.99 -0.16 -19.02
C GLU A 134 -16.39 -0.62 -19.45
N SER A 135 -17.07 -1.40 -18.61
CA SER A 135 -18.42 -1.87 -18.88
C SER A 135 -19.43 -0.71 -19.04
N LYS A 136 -19.36 0.28 -18.14
CA LYS A 136 -20.21 1.48 -18.23
C LYS A 136 -19.93 2.29 -19.52
N THR A 137 -18.68 2.40 -19.95
CA THR A 137 -18.32 3.10 -21.18
C THR A 137 -18.90 2.38 -22.41
N ILE A 138 -18.76 1.06 -22.47
CA ILE A 138 -19.33 0.23 -23.55
C ILE A 138 -20.85 0.35 -23.59
N LEU A 139 -21.52 0.28 -22.42
CA LEU A 139 -22.98 0.39 -22.34
C LEU A 139 -23.47 1.75 -22.86
N ARG A 140 -22.85 2.87 -22.42
CA ARG A 140 -23.18 4.22 -22.88
C ARG A 140 -22.98 4.38 -24.38
N ALA A 141 -21.91 3.81 -24.95
CA ALA A 141 -21.66 3.86 -26.38
C ALA A 141 -22.73 3.08 -27.15
N LYS A 142 -23.13 1.89 -26.67
CA LYS A 142 -24.23 1.12 -27.27
C LYS A 142 -25.54 1.89 -27.22
N GLU A 143 -25.93 2.44 -26.07
CA GLU A 143 -27.16 3.24 -25.92
C GLU A 143 -27.19 4.42 -26.87
N LYS A 144 -26.08 5.17 -27.03
CA LYS A 144 -25.99 6.27 -28.00
C LYS A 144 -26.10 5.79 -29.43
N LEU A 145 -25.42 4.72 -29.82
CA LEU A 145 -25.51 4.14 -31.16
C LEU A 145 -26.94 3.69 -31.50
N MET A 146 -27.57 2.98 -30.57
CA MET A 146 -28.96 2.53 -30.71
C MET A 146 -29.92 3.72 -30.88
N ALA A 147 -29.75 4.78 -30.10
CA ALA A 147 -30.59 5.97 -30.18
C ALA A 147 -30.39 6.75 -31.51
N MET A 148 -29.14 6.86 -31.97
CA MET A 148 -28.79 7.65 -33.14
C MET A 148 -29.12 6.94 -34.47
N TYR A 149 -28.84 5.64 -34.53
CA TYR A 149 -28.96 4.86 -35.76
C TYR A 149 -30.18 3.93 -35.79
N GLN A 150 -31.03 3.94 -34.75
CA GLN A 150 -32.21 3.10 -34.61
C GLN A 150 -31.89 1.60 -34.78
N THR A 151 -30.72 1.18 -34.29
CA THR A 151 -30.22 -0.18 -34.36
C THR A 151 -30.51 -0.94 -33.09
N ASP A 152 -30.37 -2.27 -33.12
CA ASP A 152 -30.48 -3.11 -31.93
C ASP A 152 -29.14 -3.20 -31.17
N GLU A 153 -29.16 -3.83 -30.00
CA GLU A 153 -27.98 -4.00 -29.13
C GLU A 153 -26.86 -4.82 -29.79
N ASN A 154 -27.24 -5.83 -30.60
CA ASN A 154 -26.27 -6.69 -31.29
C ASN A 154 -25.52 -5.94 -32.37
N GLU A 155 -26.25 -5.14 -33.14
CA GLU A 155 -25.67 -4.28 -34.20
C GLU A 155 -24.78 -3.22 -33.61
N ALA A 156 -25.19 -2.55 -32.51
CA ALA A 156 -24.38 -1.57 -31.81
C ALA A 156 -23.10 -2.21 -31.25
N HIS A 157 -23.19 -3.42 -30.67
CA HIS A 157 -22.02 -4.15 -30.20
C HIS A 157 -21.09 -4.58 -31.34
N ALA A 158 -21.64 -5.08 -32.48
CA ALA A 158 -20.86 -5.44 -33.66
C ALA A 158 -20.12 -4.22 -34.25
N PHE A 159 -20.75 -3.05 -34.24
CA PHE A 159 -20.12 -1.81 -34.65
C PHE A 159 -18.91 -1.46 -33.76
N LEU A 160 -19.07 -1.49 -32.45
CA LEU A 160 -17.96 -1.25 -31.51
C LEU A 160 -16.82 -2.24 -31.70
N ARG A 161 -17.12 -3.54 -31.93
CA ARG A 161 -16.10 -4.55 -32.26
C ARG A 161 -15.34 -4.24 -33.54
N LYS A 162 -16.02 -3.78 -34.57
CA LYS A 162 -15.40 -3.39 -35.83
C LYS A 162 -14.47 -2.20 -35.64
N VAL A 163 -14.89 -1.18 -34.87
CA VAL A 163 -14.04 -0.04 -34.52
C VAL A 163 -12.81 -0.48 -33.71
N ALA A 164 -12.99 -1.36 -32.73
CA ALA A 164 -11.90 -1.90 -31.94
C ALA A 164 -10.86 -2.65 -32.80
N MET A 165 -11.33 -3.50 -33.72
CA MET A 165 -10.45 -4.26 -34.63
C MET A 165 -9.71 -3.33 -35.60
N ASN A 166 -10.40 -2.35 -36.19
CA ASN A 166 -9.79 -1.43 -37.16
C ASN A 166 -8.71 -0.54 -36.52
N ASN A 167 -8.89 -0.18 -35.25
CA ASN A 167 -7.96 0.69 -34.52
C ASN A 167 -6.95 -0.11 -33.65
N HIS A 168 -7.04 -1.44 -33.64
CA HIS A 168 -6.19 -2.30 -32.78
C HIS A 168 -6.24 -1.94 -31.29
N VAL A 169 -7.41 -1.57 -30.79
CA VAL A 169 -7.63 -1.16 -29.39
C VAL A 169 -8.62 -2.08 -28.68
N LYS A 170 -8.70 -1.96 -27.35
CA LYS A 170 -9.71 -2.68 -26.58
C LYS A 170 -11.10 -2.14 -26.84
N LEU A 171 -12.13 -2.98 -26.61
CA LEU A 171 -13.53 -2.62 -26.85
C LEU A 171 -13.96 -1.37 -26.09
N ALA A 172 -13.47 -1.19 -24.85
CA ALA A 172 -13.77 -0.02 -24.03
C ALA A 172 -13.13 1.27 -24.59
N GLU A 173 -11.94 1.18 -25.16
CA GLU A 173 -11.26 2.29 -25.83
C GLU A 173 -11.99 2.66 -27.13
N ALA A 174 -12.40 1.67 -27.91
CA ALA A 174 -13.24 1.89 -29.10
C ALA A 174 -14.58 2.53 -28.73
N ALA A 175 -15.19 2.11 -27.63
CA ALA A 175 -16.42 2.73 -27.13
C ALA A 175 -16.20 4.20 -26.73
N GLN A 176 -15.06 4.54 -26.14
CA GLN A 176 -14.71 5.93 -25.81
C GLN A 176 -14.51 6.77 -27.08
N ILE A 177 -13.78 6.25 -28.07
CA ILE A 177 -13.59 6.93 -29.38
C ILE A 177 -14.94 7.24 -30.03
N VAL A 178 -15.85 6.28 -30.04
CA VAL A 178 -17.19 6.47 -30.59
C VAL A 178 -17.97 7.51 -29.79
N LEU A 179 -17.91 7.49 -28.47
CA LEU A 179 -18.57 8.48 -27.63
C LEU A 179 -18.06 9.89 -27.87
N ASP A 180 -16.76 10.06 -28.06
CA ASP A 180 -16.13 11.36 -28.32
C ASP A 180 -16.54 11.90 -29.71
N GLN A 181 -16.58 11.05 -30.71
CA GLN A 181 -17.06 11.42 -32.08
C GLN A 181 -18.56 11.76 -32.15
N LEU A 182 -19.36 11.19 -31.22
CA LEU A 182 -20.80 11.46 -31.16
C LEU A 182 -21.15 12.67 -30.26
N GLN A 183 -20.16 13.37 -29.71
CA GLN A 183 -20.32 14.60 -28.90
C GLN A 183 -20.03 15.87 -29.71
N GLU A 184 -19.43 15.72 -30.89
CA GLU A 184 -19.26 16.79 -31.88
C GLU A 184 -20.52 16.90 -32.78
#